data_fe394fe647db6029fd712b631adbcc0d
#
_entry.id   fe394fe647db6029fd712b631adbcc0d
#
_cell.length_a   1.000
_cell.length_b   1.000
_cell.length_c   1.000
_cell.angle_alpha   90.00
_cell.angle_beta   90.00
_cell.angle_gamma   90.00
#
_symmetry.space_group_name_H-M   'P 1'
#
loop_
_entity.id
_entity.type
_entity.pdbx_description
1 polymer ?
#
loop_
_entity_poly.entity_id
_entity_poly.type
_entity_poly.pdbx_seq_one_letter_code
_entity_poly.pdbx_strand_id
1 'polypeptide(L)'
;MPAEAEELPFTSRLRDWARGQRAVISLTVLAIGFILLILALGEFTPLAHSYPFTTIDSVTAGSGGDYNLVFVILGPILIIAGGYLVGAYFSARQKFEHLMLTKSKAEFLRNIPELEELLWELTPQDQVRYEQRLSELRLRR
;
A
#
# COMPACT_ATOMS: atom_id res chain seq x y z
N MET A 1 -32.65 -19.77 -18.44
CA MET A 1 -31.60 -20.32 -17.56
C MET A 1 -30.94 -19.13 -16.91
N PRO A 2 -31.01 -18.98 -15.60
CA PRO A 2 -30.27 -17.92 -14.93
C PRO A 2 -28.78 -18.27 -15.06
N ALA A 3 -27.99 -17.32 -15.57
CA ALA A 3 -26.53 -17.42 -15.59
C ALA A 3 -26.06 -17.64 -14.14
N GLU A 4 -25.45 -18.79 -13.89
CA GLU A 4 -24.70 -19.05 -12.66
C GLU A 4 -23.69 -17.91 -12.53
N ALA A 5 -23.92 -17.06 -11.57
CA ALA A 5 -22.92 -16.08 -11.16
C ALA A 5 -21.71 -16.90 -10.67
N GLU A 6 -20.72 -17.03 -11.53
CA GLU A 6 -19.43 -17.66 -11.23
C GLU A 6 -18.89 -16.96 -9.97
N GLU A 7 -19.05 -17.61 -8.83
CA GLU A 7 -18.53 -17.08 -7.57
C GLU A 7 -17.00 -17.01 -7.71
N LEU A 8 -16.53 -15.80 -7.95
CA LEU A 8 -15.10 -15.53 -8.03
C LEU A 8 -14.40 -16.11 -6.78
N PRO A 9 -13.34 -16.89 -6.95
CA PRO A 9 -12.64 -17.51 -5.83
C PRO A 9 -12.24 -16.45 -4.81
N PHE A 10 -12.31 -16.79 -3.53
CA PHE A 10 -12.03 -15.89 -2.39
C PHE A 10 -10.72 -15.09 -2.56
N THR A 11 -9.71 -15.71 -3.18
CA THR A 11 -8.42 -15.10 -3.49
C THR A 11 -8.52 -13.92 -4.47
N SER A 12 -9.44 -13.95 -5.43
CA SER A 12 -9.64 -12.85 -6.38
C SER A 12 -10.32 -11.66 -5.71
N ARG A 13 -11.34 -11.91 -4.87
CA ARG A 13 -12.02 -10.87 -4.08
C ARG A 13 -11.06 -10.18 -3.11
N LEU A 14 -10.21 -10.94 -2.43
CA LEU A 14 -9.18 -10.41 -1.54
C LEU A 14 -8.16 -9.55 -2.29
N ARG A 15 -7.75 -10.00 -3.47
CA ARG A 15 -6.80 -9.25 -4.31
C ARG A 15 -7.39 -7.94 -4.82
N ASP A 16 -8.65 -7.93 -5.22
CA ASP A 16 -9.31 -6.72 -5.72
C ASP A 16 -9.58 -5.73 -4.58
N TRP A 17 -9.95 -6.22 -3.40
CA TRP A 17 -10.07 -5.41 -2.19
C TRP A 17 -8.72 -4.81 -1.78
N ALA A 18 -7.65 -5.62 -1.78
CA ALA A 18 -6.31 -5.17 -1.44
C ALA A 18 -5.77 -4.12 -2.43
N ARG A 19 -6.11 -4.23 -3.73
CA ARG A 19 -5.79 -3.20 -4.72
C ARG A 19 -6.47 -1.87 -4.41
N GLY A 20 -7.76 -1.89 -4.05
CA GLY A 20 -8.50 -0.69 -3.71
C GLY A 20 -7.95 0.04 -2.48
N GLN A 21 -7.23 -0.68 -1.60
CA GLN A 21 -6.69 -0.16 -0.36
C GLN A 21 -5.15 -0.16 -0.28
N ARG A 22 -4.46 -0.28 -1.40
CA ARG A 22 -2.99 -0.33 -1.42
C ARG A 22 -2.33 0.82 -0.66
N ALA A 23 -2.82 2.05 -0.84
CA ALA A 23 -2.30 3.21 -0.13
C ALA A 23 -2.49 3.10 1.39
N VAL A 24 -3.66 2.63 1.83
CA VAL A 24 -3.98 2.44 3.25
C VAL A 24 -3.11 1.33 3.83
N ILE A 25 -2.99 0.20 3.15
CA ILE A 25 -2.19 -0.96 3.59
C ILE A 25 -0.72 -0.55 3.72
N SER A 26 -0.15 0.11 2.71
CA SER A 26 1.25 0.52 2.74
C SER A 26 1.54 1.55 3.85
N LEU A 27 0.62 2.48 4.08
CA LEU A 27 0.72 3.45 5.16
C LEU A 27 0.61 2.79 6.54
N THR A 28 -0.28 1.80 6.67
CA THR A 28 -0.46 1.02 7.91
C THR A 28 0.80 0.22 8.23
N VAL A 29 1.39 -0.47 7.25
CA VAL A 29 2.65 -1.22 7.42
C VAL A 29 3.78 -0.29 7.87
N LEU A 30 3.88 0.89 7.24
CA LEU A 30 4.86 1.90 7.62
C LEU A 30 4.66 2.40 9.06
N ALA A 31 3.41 2.70 9.44
CA ALA A 31 3.07 3.16 10.79
C ALA A 31 3.37 2.10 11.85
N ILE A 32 3.03 0.83 11.59
CA ILE A 32 3.35 -0.28 12.49
C ILE A 32 4.88 -0.40 12.66
N GLY A 33 5.64 -0.30 11.57
CA GLY A 33 7.10 -0.33 11.63
C GLY A 33 7.68 0.77 12.51
N PHE A 34 7.16 2.00 12.41
CA PHE A 34 7.57 3.11 13.28
C PHE A 34 7.20 2.88 14.74
N ILE A 35 5.98 2.38 15.01
CA ILE A 35 5.54 2.08 16.38
C ILE A 35 6.46 1.03 17.01
N LEU A 36 6.75 -0.07 16.30
CA LEU A 36 7.64 -1.12 16.82
C LEU A 36 9.06 -0.60 17.06
N LEU A 37 9.57 0.26 16.18
CA LEU A 37 10.89 0.86 16.35
C LEU A 37 10.94 1.80 17.57
N ILE A 38 9.91 2.64 17.77
CA ILE A 38 9.82 3.52 18.92
C ILE A 38 9.75 2.72 20.22
N LEU A 39 8.96 1.63 20.24
CA LEU A 39 8.86 0.74 21.39
C LEU A 39 10.22 0.08 21.71
N ALA A 40 10.91 -0.40 20.67
CA ALA A 40 12.24 -1.00 20.83
C ALA A 40 13.27 0.01 21.35
N LEU A 41 13.31 1.23 20.81
CA LEU A 41 14.24 2.28 21.23
C LEU A 41 13.89 2.84 22.63
N GLY A 42 12.63 2.77 23.02
CA GLY A 42 12.17 3.22 24.33
C GLY A 42 12.92 2.54 25.48
N GLU A 43 13.28 1.27 25.33
CA GLU A 43 14.05 0.55 26.35
C GLU A 43 15.51 0.99 26.51
N PHE A 44 16.12 1.49 25.43
CA PHE A 44 17.51 1.98 25.47
C PHE A 44 17.62 3.43 25.94
N THR A 45 16.50 4.05 26.29
CA THR A 45 16.45 5.46 26.72
C THR A 45 15.95 5.55 28.17
N PRO A 46 16.16 6.69 28.86
CA PRO A 46 15.57 6.94 30.18
C PRO A 46 14.04 6.81 30.22
N LEU A 47 13.39 6.83 29.05
CA LEU A 47 11.95 6.66 28.91
C LEU A 47 11.46 5.23 29.22
N ALA A 48 12.36 4.24 29.25
CA ALA A 48 12.02 2.86 29.61
C ALA A 48 11.30 2.73 30.96
N HIS A 49 11.56 3.63 31.87
CA HIS A 49 10.96 3.65 33.21
C HIS A 49 9.66 4.47 33.32
N SER A 50 9.17 4.98 32.17
CA SER A 50 7.94 5.77 32.12
C SER A 50 6.82 5.01 31.38
N TYR A 51 5.56 5.34 31.75
CA TYR A 51 4.40 4.87 31.02
C TYR A 51 4.44 5.40 29.55
N PRO A 52 4.16 4.61 28.49
CA PRO A 52 3.58 3.24 28.50
C PRO A 52 4.61 2.10 28.47
N PHE A 53 5.91 2.36 28.41
CA PHE A 53 6.95 1.35 28.22
C PHE A 53 7.01 0.32 29.34
N THR A 54 6.83 0.74 30.61
CA THR A 54 6.76 -0.17 31.75
C THR A 54 5.63 -1.19 31.67
N THR A 55 4.50 -0.83 31.04
CA THR A 55 3.37 -1.75 30.86
C THR A 55 3.69 -2.79 29.81
N ILE A 56 4.38 -2.40 28.73
CA ILE A 56 4.78 -3.31 27.66
C ILE A 56 5.83 -4.29 28.18
N ASP A 57 6.80 -3.81 28.94
CA ASP A 57 7.83 -4.62 29.55
C ASP A 57 7.23 -5.67 30.51
N SER A 58 6.26 -5.31 31.34
CA SER A 58 5.56 -6.24 32.21
C SER A 58 4.78 -7.33 31.46
N VAL A 59 4.21 -7.01 30.30
CA VAL A 59 3.49 -7.97 29.47
C VAL A 59 4.45 -8.90 28.72
N THR A 60 5.57 -8.37 28.24
CA THR A 60 6.57 -9.15 27.50
C THR A 60 7.43 -10.01 28.41
N ALA A 61 7.81 -9.54 29.59
CA ALA A 61 8.56 -10.30 30.60
C ALA A 61 7.81 -11.54 31.09
N GLY A 62 6.47 -11.46 31.16
CA GLY A 62 5.62 -12.60 31.52
C GLY A 62 5.62 -13.75 30.53
N SER A 63 6.03 -13.54 29.27
CA SER A 63 6.08 -14.57 28.22
C SER A 63 7.45 -15.20 28.00
N GLY A 64 8.46 -14.85 28.78
CA GLY A 64 9.78 -15.52 28.82
C GLY A 64 10.67 -15.33 27.59
N GLY A 65 10.40 -14.33 26.75
CA GLY A 65 11.17 -14.06 25.54
C GLY A 65 11.64 -12.61 25.44
N ASP A 66 12.83 -12.42 24.87
CA ASP A 66 13.42 -11.11 24.60
C ASP A 66 12.80 -10.52 23.32
N TYR A 67 11.53 -10.06 23.43
CA TYR A 67 10.79 -9.52 22.28
C TYR A 67 11.36 -8.23 21.74
N ASN A 68 12.16 -7.52 22.52
CA ASN A 68 12.81 -6.28 22.11
C ASN A 68 13.75 -6.48 20.93
N LEU A 69 14.52 -7.57 20.94
CA LEU A 69 15.39 -7.90 19.83
C LEU A 69 14.59 -8.15 18.53
N VAL A 70 13.42 -8.75 18.65
CA VAL A 70 12.51 -8.95 17.53
C VAL A 70 11.98 -7.59 17.01
N PHE A 71 11.61 -6.67 17.89
CA PHE A 71 11.10 -5.35 17.50
C PHE A 71 12.20 -4.47 16.87
N VAL A 72 13.43 -4.54 17.38
CA VAL A 72 14.60 -3.84 16.80
C VAL A 72 14.89 -4.30 15.37
N ILE A 73 14.67 -5.57 15.08
CA ILE A 73 14.89 -6.11 13.73
C ILE A 73 13.67 -5.89 12.83
N LEU A 74 12.47 -6.19 13.33
CA LEU A 74 11.24 -6.14 12.55
C LEU A 74 10.81 -4.72 12.22
N GLY A 75 11.01 -3.76 13.15
CA GLY A 75 10.67 -2.37 12.95
C GLY A 75 11.31 -1.76 11.70
N PRO A 76 12.65 -1.75 11.57
CA PRO A 76 13.32 -1.25 10.37
C PRO A 76 12.93 -1.97 9.09
N ILE A 77 12.73 -3.29 9.12
CA ILE A 77 12.29 -4.07 7.95
C ILE A 77 10.92 -3.58 7.47
N LEU A 78 9.97 -3.39 8.39
CA LEU A 78 8.64 -2.90 8.05
C LEU A 78 8.65 -1.44 7.57
N ILE A 79 9.54 -0.61 8.12
CA ILE A 79 9.70 0.79 7.66
C ILE A 79 10.23 0.80 6.21
N ILE A 80 11.25 0.00 5.91
CA ILE A 80 11.83 -0.08 4.55
C ILE A 80 10.77 -0.62 3.58
N ALA A 81 10.11 -1.72 3.93
CA ALA A 81 9.07 -2.33 3.09
C ALA A 81 7.88 -1.38 2.89
N GLY A 82 7.36 -0.79 3.97
CA GLY A 82 6.26 0.17 3.92
C GLY A 82 6.63 1.43 3.14
N GLY A 83 7.83 1.97 3.36
CA GLY A 83 8.35 3.13 2.63
C GLY A 83 8.49 2.86 1.13
N TYR A 84 8.99 1.70 0.74
CA TYR A 84 9.06 1.28 -0.66
C TYR A 84 7.66 1.17 -1.29
N LEU A 85 6.71 0.53 -0.62
CA LEU A 85 5.33 0.39 -1.11
C LEU A 85 4.63 1.74 -1.27
N VAL A 86 4.80 2.65 -0.30
CA VAL A 86 4.28 4.02 -0.37
C VAL A 86 4.91 4.77 -1.55
N GLY A 87 6.24 4.73 -1.69
CA GLY A 87 6.96 5.39 -2.77
C GLY A 87 6.56 4.87 -4.15
N ALA A 88 6.44 3.55 -4.32
CA ALA A 88 6.00 2.93 -5.55
C ALA A 88 4.57 3.37 -5.93
N TYR A 89 3.64 3.36 -4.97
CA TYR A 89 2.27 3.81 -5.19
C TYR A 89 2.19 5.28 -5.63
N PHE A 90 2.88 6.18 -4.93
CA PHE A 90 2.86 7.60 -5.29
C PHE A 90 3.55 7.88 -6.63
N SER A 91 4.63 7.19 -6.93
CA SER A 91 5.33 7.30 -8.22
C SER A 91 4.44 6.83 -9.38
N ALA A 92 3.76 5.68 -9.22
CA ALA A 92 2.83 5.17 -10.23
C ALA A 92 1.66 6.14 -10.44
N ARG A 93 1.09 6.68 -9.37
CA ARG A 93 0.00 7.65 -9.44
C ARG A 93 0.42 8.95 -10.12
N GLN A 94 1.60 9.48 -9.79
CA GLN A 94 2.11 10.71 -10.40
C GLN A 94 2.34 10.54 -11.91
N LYS A 95 2.93 9.41 -12.32
CA LYS A 95 3.09 9.07 -13.75
C LYS A 95 1.74 8.95 -14.45
N PHE A 96 0.79 8.24 -13.85
CA PHE A 96 -0.55 8.09 -14.41
C PHE A 96 -1.24 9.43 -14.61
N GLU A 97 -1.24 10.32 -13.61
CA GLU A 97 -1.83 11.65 -13.74
C GLU A 97 -1.14 12.48 -14.83
N HIS A 98 0.19 12.42 -14.92
CA HIS A 98 0.93 13.13 -15.96
C HIS A 98 0.55 12.64 -17.36
N LEU A 99 0.45 11.34 -17.57
CA LEU A 99 0.06 10.74 -18.85
C LEU A 99 -1.42 11.00 -19.20
N MET A 100 -2.30 11.02 -18.20
CA MET A 100 -3.73 11.34 -18.37
C MET A 100 -3.99 12.81 -18.73
N LEU A 101 -3.15 13.73 -18.27
CA LEU A 101 -3.25 15.18 -18.56
C LEU A 101 -2.76 15.54 -19.97
N THR A 102 -2.17 14.60 -20.69
CA THR A 102 -1.70 14.85 -22.06
C THR A 102 -2.85 15.28 -22.96
N LYS A 103 -2.72 16.46 -23.58
CA LYS A 103 -3.76 17.05 -24.42
C LYS A 103 -3.79 16.48 -25.85
N SER A 104 -2.69 15.92 -26.31
CA SER A 104 -2.54 15.39 -27.66
C SER A 104 -3.08 13.95 -27.75
N LYS A 105 -4.07 13.75 -28.65
CA LYS A 105 -4.62 12.42 -28.93
C LYS A 105 -3.56 11.41 -29.40
N ALA A 106 -2.62 11.87 -30.24
CA ALA A 106 -1.56 11.02 -30.78
C ALA A 106 -0.58 10.58 -29.69
N GLU A 107 -0.25 11.48 -28.76
CA GLU A 107 0.64 11.18 -27.63
C GLU A 107 -0.04 10.26 -26.62
N PHE A 108 -1.32 10.48 -26.34
CA PHE A 108 -2.12 9.59 -25.48
C PHE A 108 -2.16 8.16 -26.06
N LEU A 109 -2.39 8.01 -27.37
CA LEU A 109 -2.39 6.71 -28.06
C LEU A 109 -1.05 5.98 -27.92
N ARG A 110 0.06 6.71 -27.99
CA ARG A 110 1.41 6.14 -27.83
C ARG A 110 1.66 5.65 -26.42
N ASN A 111 1.04 6.29 -25.44
CA ASN A 111 1.24 6.00 -24.03
C ASN A 111 0.23 4.99 -23.44
N ILE A 112 -0.72 4.49 -24.25
CA ILE A 112 -1.70 3.48 -23.83
C ILE A 112 -1.06 2.25 -23.18
N PRO A 113 -0.02 1.61 -23.75
CA PRO A 113 0.58 0.42 -23.13
C PRO A 113 1.16 0.73 -21.75
N GLU A 114 1.77 1.89 -21.57
CA GLU A 114 2.32 2.33 -20.27
C GLU A 114 1.20 2.64 -19.27
N LEU A 115 0.11 3.26 -19.71
CA LEU A 115 -1.08 3.51 -18.89
C LEU A 115 -1.75 2.19 -18.44
N GLU A 116 -1.87 1.22 -19.33
CA GLU A 116 -2.44 -0.09 -19.00
C GLU A 116 -1.56 -0.83 -17.98
N GLU A 117 -0.24 -0.74 -18.06
CA GLU A 117 0.68 -1.30 -17.08
C GLU A 117 0.51 -0.64 -15.72
N LEU A 118 0.44 0.69 -15.66
CA LEU A 118 0.23 1.43 -14.42
C LEU A 118 -1.13 1.14 -13.77
N LEU A 119 -2.18 0.88 -14.55
CA LEU A 119 -3.51 0.54 -14.01
C LEU A 119 -3.52 -0.72 -13.16
N TRP A 120 -2.60 -1.67 -13.38
CA TRP A 120 -2.46 -2.84 -12.54
C TRP A 120 -1.94 -2.51 -11.13
N GLU A 121 -1.25 -1.40 -10.99
CA GLU A 121 -0.71 -0.91 -9.71
C GLU A 121 -1.63 0.07 -8.99
N LEU A 122 -2.57 0.68 -9.72
CA LEU A 122 -3.45 1.73 -9.23
C LEU A 122 -4.82 1.20 -8.75
N THR A 123 -5.66 2.12 -8.29
CA THR A 123 -6.98 1.81 -7.74
C THR A 123 -8.02 1.56 -8.86
N PRO A 124 -9.11 0.82 -8.57
CA PRO A 124 -10.21 0.65 -9.52
C PRO A 124 -10.84 1.98 -9.99
N GLN A 125 -10.78 3.03 -9.17
CA GLN A 125 -11.27 4.37 -9.54
C GLN A 125 -10.46 5.00 -10.68
N ASP A 126 -9.15 4.76 -10.70
CA ASP A 126 -8.28 5.25 -11.77
C ASP A 126 -8.55 4.52 -13.09
N GLN A 127 -8.97 3.25 -13.02
CA GLN A 127 -9.42 2.49 -14.17
C GLN A 127 -10.68 3.10 -14.80
N VAL A 128 -11.66 3.49 -13.99
CA VAL A 128 -12.87 4.17 -14.47
C VAL A 128 -12.53 5.51 -15.13
N ARG A 129 -11.62 6.28 -14.55
CA ARG A 129 -11.14 7.55 -15.14
C ARG A 129 -10.43 7.33 -16.49
N TYR A 130 -9.64 6.28 -16.61
CA TYR A 130 -8.99 5.90 -17.86
C TYR A 130 -10.00 5.54 -18.94
N GLU A 131 -11.00 4.70 -18.63
CA GLU A 131 -12.07 4.32 -19.57
C GLU A 131 -12.91 5.52 -20.01
N GLN A 132 -13.22 6.43 -19.10
CA GLN A 132 -13.89 7.69 -19.44
C GLN A 132 -13.06 8.51 -20.42
N ARG A 133 -11.74 8.62 -20.20
CA ARG A 133 -10.86 9.36 -21.11
C ARG A 133 -10.77 8.71 -22.49
N LEU A 134 -10.71 7.38 -22.56
CA LEU A 134 -10.78 6.64 -23.82
C LEU A 134 -12.07 6.93 -24.58
N SER A 135 -13.20 6.97 -23.88
CA SER A 135 -14.50 7.27 -24.49
C SER A 135 -14.59 8.71 -25.00
N GLU A 136 -14.07 9.69 -24.25
CA GLU A 136 -14.00 11.11 -24.66
C GLU A 136 -13.19 11.29 -25.95
N LEU A 137 -12.07 10.59 -26.07
CA LEU A 137 -11.22 10.65 -27.25
C LEU A 137 -11.76 9.82 -28.42
N ARG A 138 -12.93 9.18 -28.27
CA ARG A 138 -13.53 8.25 -29.25
C ARG A 138 -12.58 7.12 -29.66
N LEU A 139 -11.82 6.63 -28.73
CA LEU A 139 -10.88 5.52 -28.90
C LEU A 139 -11.47 4.20 -28.40
N ARG A 140 -12.78 3.98 -28.61
CA ARG A 140 -13.40 2.69 -28.30
C ARG A 140 -12.71 1.59 -29.10
N ARG A 141 -12.17 0.62 -28.39
CA ARG A 141 -11.91 -0.72 -28.95
C ARG A 141 -13.19 -1.53 -28.99
#